data_b39f43cd2ab97ade5a5caeed30bb366b
#
_entry.id   b39f43cd2ab97ade5a5caeed30bb366b
#
_cell.length_a   1.000
_cell.length_b   1.000
_cell.length_c   1.000
_cell.angle_alpha   90.00
_cell.angle_beta   90.00
_cell.angle_gamma   90.00
#
_symmetry.space_group_name_H-M   'P 1'
#
loop_
_entity.id
_entity.type
_entity.pdbx_description
1 polymer ?
#
loop_
_entity_poly.entity_id
_entity_poly.type
_entity_poly.pdbx_seq_one_letter_code
_entity_poly.pdbx_strand_id
1 'polypeptide(L)'
;MEIREFQNLIRQIYMDRDQKRGSDKTFLWLLEEVGELTRAYRRGEDHVGEEMADVLAWMVSVANLLGIDLETEVLKKYPRVCPLCSSSPCTCPFR
;
A
#
# COMPACT_ATOMS: atom_id res chain seq x y z
N MET A 1 13.68 6.65 -1.04
CA MET A 1 12.95 6.27 0.18
C MET A 1 12.57 4.80 0.11
N GLU A 2 12.89 4.05 1.14
CA GLU A 2 12.51 2.64 1.23
C GLU A 2 11.10 2.49 1.78
N ILE A 3 10.48 1.33 1.54
CA ILE A 3 9.12 1.06 2.04
C ILE A 3 9.06 1.23 3.56
N ARG A 4 10.06 0.69 4.27
CA ARG A 4 10.12 0.79 5.74
C ARG A 4 10.23 2.24 6.20
N GLU A 5 10.97 3.06 5.49
CA GLU A 5 11.09 4.48 5.81
C GLU A 5 9.76 5.19 5.68
N PHE A 6 9.02 4.92 4.61
CA PHE A 6 7.70 5.51 4.42
C PHE A 6 6.72 5.01 5.48
N GLN A 7 6.74 3.72 5.79
CA GLN A 7 5.87 3.15 6.82
C GLN A 7 6.15 3.82 8.19
N ASN A 8 7.42 4.03 8.52
CA ASN A 8 7.81 4.72 9.75
C ASN A 8 7.38 6.19 9.75
N LEU A 9 7.50 6.86 8.62
CA LEU A 9 7.04 8.25 8.48
C LEU A 9 5.54 8.36 8.77
N ILE A 10 4.74 7.50 8.19
CA ILE A 10 3.30 7.48 8.42
C ILE A 10 2.98 7.15 9.88
N ARG A 11 3.74 6.26 10.50
CA ARG A 11 3.60 5.97 11.93
C ARG A 11 3.84 7.23 12.77
N GLN A 12 4.87 7.98 12.48
CA GLN A 12 5.18 9.21 13.20
C GLN A 12 4.08 10.24 13.07
N ILE A 13 3.50 10.37 11.88
CA ILE A 13 2.48 11.39 11.61
C ILE A 13 1.11 10.98 12.17
N TYR A 14 0.71 9.72 12.01
CA TYR A 14 -0.68 9.32 12.16
C TYR A 14 -0.96 8.24 13.20
N MET A 15 0.04 7.64 13.85
CA MET A 15 -0.23 6.49 14.73
C MET A 15 -1.29 6.78 15.81
N ASP A 16 -1.24 7.96 16.42
CA ASP A 16 -2.23 8.33 17.43
C ASP A 16 -3.64 8.35 16.87
N ARG A 17 -3.81 8.91 15.69
CA ARG A 17 -5.10 8.96 15.02
C ARG A 17 -5.53 7.58 14.55
N ASP A 18 -4.60 6.83 13.97
CA ASP A 18 -4.88 5.49 13.46
C ASP A 18 -5.33 4.56 14.58
N GLN A 19 -4.66 4.60 15.75
CA GLN A 19 -5.05 3.79 16.91
C GLN A 19 -6.44 4.14 17.42
N LYS A 20 -6.78 5.43 17.46
CA LYS A 20 -8.11 5.87 17.89
C LYS A 20 -9.20 5.43 16.93
N ARG A 21 -8.91 5.43 15.63
CA ARG A 21 -9.85 4.98 14.61
C ARG A 21 -10.01 3.47 14.63
N GLY A 22 -8.91 2.73 14.85
CA GLY A 22 -8.89 1.27 14.84
C GLY A 22 -8.67 0.69 13.45
N SER A 23 -8.26 -0.58 13.43
CA SER A 23 -7.86 -1.25 12.19
C SER A 23 -9.01 -1.47 11.22
N ASP A 24 -10.21 -1.80 11.71
CA ASP A 24 -11.36 -2.06 10.83
C ASP A 24 -11.73 -0.81 10.03
N LYS A 25 -11.89 0.32 10.70
CA LYS A 25 -12.24 1.58 10.04
C LYS A 25 -11.12 2.08 9.13
N THR A 26 -9.87 1.89 9.55
CA THR A 26 -8.72 2.27 8.72
C THR A 26 -8.69 1.44 7.45
N PHE A 27 -9.00 0.16 7.53
CA PHE A 27 -9.08 -0.70 6.35
C PHE A 27 -10.21 -0.26 5.41
N LEU A 28 -11.36 0.13 5.96
CA LEU A 28 -12.47 0.65 5.14
C LEU A 28 -12.08 1.94 4.43
N TRP A 29 -11.33 2.82 5.09
CA TRP A 29 -10.82 4.03 4.44
C TRP A 29 -9.85 3.71 3.30
N LEU A 30 -9.03 2.67 3.45
CA LEU A 30 -8.17 2.21 2.35
C LEU A 30 -9.01 1.87 1.11
N LEU A 31 -10.13 1.15 1.29
CA LEU A 31 -11.02 0.81 0.19
C LEU A 31 -11.66 2.06 -0.44
N GLU A 32 -12.04 3.05 0.37
CA GLU A 32 -12.54 4.33 -0.11
C GLU A 32 -11.51 5.04 -0.99
N GLU A 33 -10.26 5.06 -0.57
CA GLU A 33 -9.18 5.70 -1.32
C GLU A 33 -8.91 4.99 -2.65
N VAL A 34 -9.01 3.67 -2.68
CA VAL A 34 -8.93 2.90 -3.92
C VAL A 34 -10.05 3.33 -4.89
N GLY A 35 -11.26 3.54 -4.37
CA GLY A 35 -12.38 4.05 -5.15
C GLY A 35 -12.11 5.43 -5.72
N GLU A 36 -11.52 6.33 -4.93
CA GLU A 36 -11.17 7.67 -5.39
C GLU A 36 -10.09 7.63 -6.48
N LEU A 37 -9.08 6.76 -6.32
CA LEU A 37 -8.07 6.53 -7.34
C LEU A 37 -8.71 6.05 -8.64
N THR A 38 -9.61 5.07 -8.55
CA THR A 38 -10.32 4.52 -9.70
C THR A 38 -11.11 5.60 -10.43
N ARG A 39 -11.81 6.46 -9.68
CA ARG A 39 -12.59 7.55 -10.25
C ARG A 39 -11.71 8.58 -10.94
N ALA A 40 -10.61 8.98 -10.30
CA ALA A 40 -9.66 9.94 -10.87
C ALA A 40 -9.10 9.42 -12.19
N TYR A 41 -8.70 8.16 -12.22
CA TYR A 41 -8.18 7.53 -13.44
C TYR A 41 -9.24 7.47 -14.53
N ARG A 42 -10.45 7.01 -14.20
CA ARG A 42 -11.55 6.86 -15.16
C ARG A 42 -11.95 8.19 -15.79
N ARG A 43 -11.90 9.27 -15.02
CA ARG A 43 -12.25 10.61 -15.49
C ARG A 43 -11.11 11.35 -16.18
N GLY A 44 -9.92 10.76 -16.23
CA GLY A 44 -8.76 11.41 -16.85
C GLY A 44 -8.28 12.62 -16.07
N GLU A 45 -8.46 12.63 -14.75
CA GLU A 45 -8.00 13.73 -13.90
C GLU A 45 -6.48 13.72 -13.76
N ASP A 46 -5.89 14.89 -13.47
CA ASP A 46 -4.44 15.04 -13.45
C ASP A 46 -3.78 14.68 -12.11
N HIS A 47 -4.58 14.33 -11.09
CA HIS A 47 -4.09 14.05 -9.74
C HIS A 47 -4.06 12.54 -9.39
N VAL A 48 -3.98 11.67 -10.40
CA VAL A 48 -3.93 10.21 -10.19
C VAL A 48 -2.74 9.82 -9.32
N GLY A 49 -1.59 10.49 -9.50
CA GLY A 49 -0.40 10.22 -8.67
C GLY A 49 -0.64 10.52 -7.18
N GLU A 50 -1.35 11.61 -6.88
CA GLU A 50 -1.70 11.93 -5.49
C GLU A 50 -2.61 10.87 -4.89
N GLU A 51 -3.59 10.39 -5.65
CA GLU A 51 -4.50 9.34 -5.21
C GLU A 51 -3.76 8.02 -4.96
N MET A 52 -2.76 7.71 -5.79
CA MET A 52 -1.91 6.54 -5.54
C MET A 52 -1.12 6.70 -4.24
N ALA A 53 -0.60 7.89 -3.97
CA ALA A 53 0.11 8.18 -2.73
C ALA A 53 -0.80 7.99 -1.52
N ASP A 54 -2.07 8.44 -1.61
CA ASP A 54 -3.05 8.27 -0.54
C ASP A 54 -3.34 6.79 -0.29
N VAL A 55 -3.54 6.00 -1.35
CA VAL A 55 -3.75 4.55 -1.22
C VAL A 55 -2.57 3.90 -0.50
N LEU A 56 -1.34 4.26 -0.90
CA LEU A 56 -0.15 3.71 -0.26
C LEU A 56 -0.07 4.11 1.21
N ALA A 57 -0.38 5.37 1.53
CA ALA A 57 -0.37 5.86 2.91
C ALA A 57 -1.38 5.10 3.78
N TRP A 58 -2.60 4.89 3.30
CA TRP A 58 -3.60 4.12 4.05
C TRP A 58 -3.19 2.66 4.19
N MET A 59 -2.56 2.07 3.17
CA MET A 59 -2.03 0.71 3.24
C MET A 59 -1.01 0.56 4.36
N VAL A 60 -0.03 1.47 4.45
CA VAL A 60 0.98 1.37 5.50
C VAL A 60 0.41 1.71 6.88
N SER A 61 -0.64 2.55 6.96
CA SER A 61 -1.36 2.78 8.23
C SER A 61 -1.98 1.48 8.74
N VAL A 62 -2.64 0.73 7.86
CA VAL A 62 -3.19 -0.59 8.23
C VAL A 62 -2.07 -1.52 8.72
N ALA A 63 -0.95 -1.57 7.98
CA ALA A 63 0.19 -2.39 8.35
C ALA A 63 0.73 -2.01 9.73
N ASN A 64 0.83 -0.70 10.02
CA ASN A 64 1.28 -0.22 11.32
C ASN A 64 0.36 -0.72 12.45
N LEU A 65 -0.95 -0.68 12.23
CA LEU A 65 -1.90 -1.13 13.24
C LEU A 65 -1.86 -2.64 13.46
N LEU A 66 -1.57 -3.40 12.42
CA LEU A 66 -1.49 -4.86 12.50
C LEU A 66 -0.10 -5.37 12.90
N GLY A 67 0.86 -4.48 13.09
CA GLY A 67 2.22 -4.88 13.45
C GLY A 67 2.97 -5.57 12.32
N ILE A 68 2.62 -5.27 11.06
CA ILE A 68 3.23 -5.88 9.89
C ILE A 68 4.29 -4.92 9.33
N ASP A 69 5.51 -5.43 9.10
CA ASP A 69 6.54 -4.68 8.39
C ASP A 69 6.43 -5.02 6.90
N LEU A 70 5.89 -4.07 6.11
CA LEU A 70 5.60 -4.30 4.70
C LEU A 70 6.85 -4.61 3.87
N GLU A 71 7.97 -3.96 4.17
CA GLU A 71 9.20 -4.23 3.43
C GLU A 71 9.63 -5.68 3.57
N THR A 72 9.56 -6.22 4.79
CA THR A 72 9.84 -7.63 5.06
C THR A 72 8.90 -8.54 4.25
N GLU A 73 7.60 -8.24 4.28
CA GLU A 73 6.60 -9.05 3.57
C GLU A 73 6.80 -9.00 2.05
N VAL A 74 7.13 -7.82 1.52
CA VAL A 74 7.40 -7.67 0.08
C VAL A 74 8.62 -8.50 -0.32
N LEU A 75 9.71 -8.43 0.45
CA LEU A 75 10.95 -9.16 0.14
C LEU A 75 10.78 -10.68 0.28
N LYS A 76 9.94 -11.11 1.20
CA LYS A 76 9.61 -12.53 1.35
C LYS A 76 8.84 -13.06 0.15
N LYS A 77 7.86 -12.28 -0.33
CA LYS A 77 6.99 -12.72 -1.43
C LYS A 77 7.64 -12.51 -2.80
N TYR A 78 8.37 -11.41 -2.98
CA TYR A 78 9.00 -11.05 -4.25
C TYR A 78 10.50 -10.90 -4.07
N PRO A 79 11.24 -12.02 -3.91
CA PRO A 79 12.70 -11.96 -3.68
C PRO A 79 13.43 -11.69 -5.01
N ARG A 80 13.12 -10.55 -5.63
CA ARG A 80 13.67 -10.05 -6.90
C ARG A 80 13.27 -10.88 -8.11
N VAL A 81 12.36 -11.83 -7.96
CA VAL A 81 11.85 -12.67 -9.05
C VAL A 81 10.36 -12.88 -8.86
N CYS A 82 9.70 -13.33 -9.93
CA CYS A 82 8.28 -13.71 -9.86
C CYS A 82 8.12 -14.88 -8.87
N PRO A 83 7.18 -14.79 -7.90
CA PRO A 83 7.01 -15.87 -6.91
C PRO A 83 6.47 -17.17 -7.50
N LEU A 84 5.88 -17.15 -8.70
CA LEU A 84 5.30 -18.33 -9.31
C LEU A 84 6.29 -19.07 -10.19
N CYS A 85 7.09 -18.37 -11.01
CA CYS A 85 8.02 -18.99 -11.94
C CYS A 85 9.49 -18.81 -11.56
N SER A 86 9.78 -18.03 -10.50
CA SER A 86 11.12 -17.77 -9.99
C SER A 86 12.04 -17.11 -11.03
N SER A 87 11.47 -16.37 -11.98
CA SER A 87 12.21 -15.71 -13.05
C SER A 87 12.00 -14.19 -13.03
N SER A 88 12.99 -13.47 -13.54
CA SER A 88 12.92 -12.04 -13.81
C SER A 88 13.59 -11.80 -15.17
N PRO A 89 12.84 -11.35 -16.20
CA PRO A 89 11.40 -11.10 -16.19
C PRO A 89 10.57 -12.37 -16.06
N CYS A 90 9.31 -12.19 -15.66
CA CYS A 90 8.37 -13.29 -15.44
C CYS A 90 8.15 -14.10 -16.73
N THR A 91 8.13 -15.44 -16.61
CA THR A 91 7.87 -16.36 -17.71
C THR A 91 6.55 -17.12 -17.56
N CYS A 92 5.70 -16.72 -16.62
CA CYS A 92 4.37 -17.30 -16.47
C CYS A 92 3.52 -17.06 -17.72
N PRO A 93 2.49 -17.92 -17.99
CA PRO A 93 1.53 -17.61 -19.04
C PRO A 93 0.89 -16.25 -18.81
N PHE A 94 0.64 -15.52 -19.91
CA PHE A 94 0.05 -14.19 -19.84
C PHE A 94 -1.38 -14.26 -19.29
N ARG A 95 -1.71 -13.31 -18.39
CA ARG A 95 -3.04 -13.25 -17.76
C ARG A 95 -3.98 -12.40 -18.56
#